data_364b951d2eb06c5b9ef7b18336701117
#
_entry.id   364b951d2eb06c5b9ef7b18336701117
#
_cell.length_a   1.000
_cell.length_b   1.000
_cell.length_c   1.000
_cell.angle_alpha   90.00
_cell.angle_beta   90.00
_cell.angle_gamma   90.00
#
_symmetry.space_group_name_H-M   'P 1'
#
loop_
_entity.id
_entity.type
_entity.pdbx_description
1 polymer ?
#
loop_
_entity_poly.entity_id
_entity_poly.type
_entity_poly.pdbx_seq_one_letter_code
_entity_poly.pdbx_strand_id
1 'polypeptide(L)'
;KTKEEDMRLEAGLMADEKELAEHNMLVDLGRNDLGKISKFGTVEVEQYMKVQRYSHVMHIGSTVKGEIDDSRYDELSAVDAVLPAGTLSGAPKIRACQIINELEDNKRGIYGGAIGYIDFTGNLDTCIAIRIAYKKGDKVFVRSGAGIVADSVPANEFQECINKAKAVTTALTMSQDIS
;
A
#
# COMPACT_ATOMS: atom_id res chain seq x y z
N LYS A 1 -8.24 6.06 -24.24
CA LYS A 1 -7.40 4.99 -24.82
C LYS A 1 -8.30 4.00 -25.54
N THR A 2 -7.76 3.29 -26.57
CA THR A 2 -8.50 2.25 -27.28
C THR A 2 -8.45 0.94 -26.49
N LYS A 3 -9.34 0.01 -26.84
CA LYS A 3 -9.36 -1.33 -26.22
C LYS A 3 -8.06 -2.11 -26.51
N GLU A 4 -7.51 -1.93 -27.71
CA GLU A 4 -6.26 -2.56 -28.12
C GLU A 4 -5.07 -2.03 -27.31
N GLU A 5 -5.04 -0.72 -27.05
CA GLU A 5 -4.01 -0.11 -26.21
C GLU A 5 -4.12 -0.59 -24.75
N ASP A 6 -5.34 -0.70 -24.22
CA ASP A 6 -5.60 -1.21 -22.87
C ASP A 6 -5.09 -2.65 -22.72
N MET A 7 -5.43 -3.53 -23.68
CA MET A 7 -4.96 -4.92 -23.67
C MET A 7 -3.44 -5.03 -23.78
N ARG A 8 -2.80 -4.15 -24.58
CA ARG A 8 -1.34 -4.12 -24.69
C ARG A 8 -0.68 -3.71 -23.38
N LEU A 9 -1.23 -2.72 -22.68
CA LEU A 9 -0.73 -2.26 -21.40
C LEU A 9 -0.90 -3.35 -20.33
N GLU A 10 -2.02 -4.05 -20.30
CA GLU A 10 -2.24 -5.20 -19.44
C GLU A 10 -1.22 -6.31 -19.68
N ALA A 11 -1.02 -6.67 -20.95
CA ALA A 11 -0.04 -7.69 -21.31
C ALA A 11 1.39 -7.30 -20.89
N GLY A 12 1.75 -6.01 -21.05
CA GLY A 12 3.03 -5.47 -20.61
C GLY A 12 3.20 -5.56 -19.10
N LEU A 13 2.16 -5.18 -18.33
CA LEU A 13 2.18 -5.26 -16.87
C LEU A 13 2.33 -6.70 -16.38
N MET A 14 1.63 -7.65 -17.00
CA MET A 14 1.69 -9.06 -16.63
C MET A 14 2.95 -9.78 -17.14
N ALA A 15 3.76 -9.14 -17.95
CA ALA A 15 5.07 -9.64 -18.42
C ALA A 15 6.25 -8.99 -17.67
N ASP A 16 6.00 -8.03 -16.78
CA ASP A 16 7.05 -7.35 -16.03
C ASP A 16 7.48 -8.20 -14.82
N GLU A 17 8.63 -8.85 -14.93
CA GLU A 17 9.16 -9.74 -13.90
C GLU A 17 9.42 -9.02 -12.56
N LYS A 18 9.81 -7.74 -12.59
CA LYS A 18 10.04 -6.93 -11.38
C LYS A 18 8.72 -6.68 -10.65
N GLU A 19 7.70 -6.24 -11.36
CA GLU A 19 6.36 -5.99 -10.80
C GLU A 19 5.76 -7.28 -10.23
N LEU A 20 5.89 -8.40 -10.94
CA LEU A 20 5.42 -9.70 -10.47
C LEU A 20 6.16 -10.18 -9.23
N ALA A 21 7.47 -10.01 -9.17
CA ALA A 21 8.28 -10.40 -8.01
C ALA A 21 7.95 -9.55 -6.77
N GLU A 22 7.80 -8.24 -6.94
CA GLU A 22 7.38 -7.33 -5.87
C GLU A 22 5.97 -7.69 -5.37
N HIS A 23 5.04 -7.95 -6.29
CA HIS A 23 3.68 -8.37 -5.94
C HIS A 23 3.66 -9.67 -5.14
N ASN A 24 4.43 -10.68 -5.55
CA ASN A 24 4.56 -11.94 -4.81
C ASN A 24 5.07 -11.71 -3.39
N MET A 25 6.09 -10.89 -3.24
CA MET A 25 6.62 -10.54 -1.92
C MET A 25 5.54 -9.90 -1.03
N LEU A 26 4.71 -9.01 -1.59
CA LEU A 26 3.62 -8.37 -0.84
C LEU A 26 2.51 -9.36 -0.47
N VAL A 27 2.18 -10.31 -1.34
CA VAL A 27 1.21 -11.39 -1.03
C VAL A 27 1.72 -12.26 0.11
N ASP A 28 2.99 -12.68 0.08
CA ASP A 28 3.59 -13.48 1.15
C ASP A 28 3.65 -12.71 2.46
N LEU A 29 3.94 -11.42 2.42
CA LEU A 29 3.92 -10.55 3.58
C LEU A 29 2.51 -10.47 4.19
N GLY A 30 1.49 -10.30 3.36
CA GLY A 30 0.09 -10.29 3.78
C GLY A 30 -0.34 -11.62 4.42
N ARG A 31 0.07 -12.75 3.84
CA ARG A 31 -0.17 -14.08 4.42
C ARG A 31 0.49 -14.23 5.79
N ASN A 32 1.74 -13.79 5.93
CA ASN A 32 2.45 -13.80 7.20
C ASN A 32 1.80 -12.91 8.25
N ASP A 33 1.35 -11.72 7.86
CA ASP A 33 0.71 -10.77 8.77
C ASP A 33 -0.62 -11.32 9.30
N LEU A 34 -1.49 -11.81 8.41
CA LEU A 34 -2.75 -12.43 8.82
C LEU A 34 -2.54 -13.74 9.59
N GLY A 35 -1.49 -14.49 9.27
CA GLY A 35 -1.17 -15.74 9.97
C GLY A 35 -0.90 -15.58 11.46
N LYS A 36 -0.53 -14.38 11.92
CA LYS A 36 -0.30 -14.09 13.35
C LYS A 36 -1.57 -14.15 14.19
N ILE A 37 -2.71 -13.83 13.60
CA ILE A 37 -4.00 -13.66 14.29
C ILE A 37 -5.08 -14.61 13.80
N SER A 38 -4.82 -15.37 12.74
CA SER A 38 -5.80 -16.29 12.15
C SER A 38 -5.75 -17.66 12.80
N LYS A 39 -6.89 -18.35 12.81
CA LYS A 39 -6.97 -19.76 13.12
C LYS A 39 -6.06 -20.57 12.20
N PHE A 40 -5.40 -21.58 12.73
CA PHE A 40 -4.44 -22.37 11.97
C PHE A 40 -5.08 -22.99 10.72
N GLY A 41 -4.40 -22.83 9.58
CA GLY A 41 -4.83 -23.40 8.29
C GLY A 41 -5.93 -22.62 7.56
N THR A 42 -6.35 -21.44 8.06
CA THR A 42 -7.43 -20.66 7.42
C THR A 42 -6.92 -19.54 6.51
N VAL A 43 -5.62 -19.24 6.54
CA VAL A 43 -5.04 -18.21 5.67
C VAL A 43 -4.90 -18.73 4.24
N GLU A 44 -5.60 -18.08 3.31
CA GLU A 44 -5.56 -18.44 1.90
C GLU A 44 -5.51 -17.21 0.99
N VAL A 45 -5.02 -17.40 -0.23
CA VAL A 45 -5.06 -16.39 -1.28
C VAL A 45 -6.32 -16.62 -2.11
N GLU A 46 -7.36 -15.85 -1.83
CA GLU A 46 -8.68 -15.99 -2.49
C GLU A 46 -8.64 -15.50 -3.94
N GLN A 47 -7.90 -14.43 -4.18
CA GLN A 47 -7.62 -13.94 -5.52
C GLN A 47 -6.12 -13.69 -5.66
N TYR A 48 -5.56 -14.10 -6.79
CA TYR A 48 -4.13 -13.99 -7.04
C TYR A 48 -3.85 -13.36 -8.39
N MET A 49 -3.01 -12.31 -8.40
CA MET A 49 -2.50 -11.61 -9.59
C MET A 49 -3.57 -11.20 -10.61
N LYS A 50 -4.69 -10.65 -10.15
CA LYS A 50 -5.71 -10.11 -11.07
C LYS A 50 -5.41 -8.65 -11.42
N VAL A 51 -5.50 -8.32 -12.70
CA VAL A 51 -5.39 -6.92 -13.13
C VAL A 51 -6.65 -6.16 -12.74
N GLN A 52 -6.46 -5.14 -11.91
CA GLN A 52 -7.51 -4.22 -11.46
C GLN A 52 -7.38 -2.91 -12.23
N ARG A 53 -8.48 -2.49 -12.86
CA ARG A 53 -8.55 -1.25 -13.63
C ARG A 53 -9.18 -0.15 -12.80
N TYR A 54 -8.46 0.93 -12.66
CA TYR A 54 -8.92 2.18 -12.06
C TYR A 54 -9.07 3.26 -13.15
N SER A 55 -9.57 4.42 -12.78
CA SER A 55 -9.84 5.52 -13.74
C SER A 55 -8.61 5.92 -14.57
N HIS A 56 -7.40 5.81 -14.02
CA HIS A 56 -6.18 6.32 -14.68
C HIS A 56 -5.04 5.30 -14.72
N VAL A 57 -5.11 4.22 -13.98
CA VAL A 57 -4.04 3.23 -13.82
C VAL A 57 -4.58 1.81 -13.77
N MET A 58 -3.72 0.84 -14.08
CA MET A 58 -3.91 -0.58 -13.81
C MET A 58 -2.95 -1.02 -12.72
N HIS A 59 -3.40 -1.90 -11.85
CA HIS A 59 -2.55 -2.56 -10.87
C HIS A 59 -2.80 -4.07 -10.84
N ILE A 60 -1.78 -4.82 -10.49
CA ILE A 60 -1.93 -6.22 -10.13
C ILE A 60 -2.46 -6.26 -8.70
N GLY A 61 -3.54 -6.97 -8.47
CA GLY A 61 -4.18 -7.11 -7.17
C GLY A 61 -4.31 -8.58 -6.76
N SER A 62 -4.15 -8.83 -5.46
CA SER A 62 -4.43 -10.11 -4.83
C SER A 62 -5.23 -9.89 -3.55
N THR A 63 -6.01 -10.89 -3.16
CA THR A 63 -6.76 -10.88 -1.91
C THR A 63 -6.30 -12.05 -1.05
N VAL A 64 -5.82 -11.72 0.14
CA VAL A 64 -5.51 -12.71 1.18
C VAL A 64 -6.56 -12.61 2.26
N LYS A 65 -7.11 -13.75 2.68
CA LYS A 65 -8.07 -13.82 3.78
C LYS A 65 -7.63 -14.83 4.82
N GLY A 66 -8.17 -14.71 6.03
CA GLY A 66 -7.99 -15.64 7.12
C GLY A 66 -9.14 -15.48 8.11
N GLU A 67 -9.45 -16.52 8.85
CA GLU A 67 -10.43 -16.49 9.93
C GLU A 67 -9.72 -16.10 11.23
N ILE A 68 -10.12 -14.99 11.86
CA ILE A 68 -9.52 -14.53 13.10
C ILE A 68 -9.71 -15.55 14.23
N ASP A 69 -8.69 -15.77 15.04
CA ASP A 69 -8.80 -16.54 16.29
C ASP A 69 -9.42 -15.63 17.37
N ASP A 70 -10.74 -15.57 17.39
CA ASP A 70 -11.56 -14.74 18.26
C ASP A 70 -11.45 -15.08 19.75
N SER A 71 -10.83 -16.22 20.08
CA SER A 71 -10.47 -16.54 21.47
C SER A 71 -9.30 -15.73 22.00
N ARG A 72 -8.52 -15.06 21.12
CA ARG A 72 -7.26 -14.37 21.44
C ARG A 72 -7.17 -12.94 20.90
N TYR A 73 -7.88 -12.65 19.82
CA TYR A 73 -7.74 -11.43 19.03
C TYR A 73 -9.10 -10.83 18.71
N ASP A 74 -9.11 -9.52 18.49
CA ASP A 74 -10.25 -8.71 18.12
C ASP A 74 -9.99 -7.96 16.78
N GLU A 75 -10.92 -7.12 16.35
CA GLU A 75 -10.83 -6.35 15.10
C GLU A 75 -9.64 -5.40 15.11
N LEU A 76 -9.28 -4.82 16.25
CA LEU A 76 -8.12 -3.94 16.37
C LEU A 76 -6.81 -4.71 16.22
N SER A 77 -6.78 -5.96 16.70
CA SER A 77 -5.66 -6.86 16.51
C SER A 77 -5.38 -7.13 15.02
N ALA A 78 -6.43 -7.10 14.17
CA ALA A 78 -6.26 -7.25 12.73
C ALA A 78 -5.51 -6.04 12.12
N VAL A 79 -5.82 -4.83 12.56
CA VAL A 79 -5.09 -3.61 12.13
C VAL A 79 -3.64 -3.67 12.60
N ASP A 80 -3.41 -4.03 13.86
CA ASP A 80 -2.06 -4.11 14.46
C ASP A 80 -1.19 -5.18 13.76
N ALA A 81 -1.78 -6.31 13.38
CA ALA A 81 -1.08 -7.39 12.70
C ALA A 81 -0.55 -6.98 11.31
N VAL A 82 -1.32 -6.19 10.54
CA VAL A 82 -0.94 -5.79 9.18
C VAL A 82 -0.07 -4.55 9.13
N LEU A 83 -0.04 -3.74 10.19
CA LEU A 83 0.79 -2.53 10.25
C LEU A 83 2.19 -2.81 10.83
N PRO A 84 3.22 -2.05 10.41
CA PRO A 84 3.22 -1.21 9.21
C PRO A 84 3.03 -2.04 7.94
N ALA A 85 2.23 -1.51 7.02
CA ALA A 85 1.88 -2.23 5.80
C ALA A 85 3.12 -2.59 4.96
N GLY A 86 3.12 -3.79 4.35
CA GLY A 86 4.22 -4.30 3.56
C GLY A 86 4.66 -3.35 2.44
N THR A 87 3.70 -2.75 1.75
CA THR A 87 3.92 -1.75 0.69
C THR A 87 4.76 -0.55 1.14
N LEU A 88 4.75 -0.21 2.43
CA LEU A 88 5.47 0.94 3.00
C LEU A 88 6.59 0.55 3.97
N SER A 89 6.85 -0.72 4.13
CA SER A 89 7.95 -1.24 4.94
C SER A 89 8.92 -2.06 4.07
N GLY A 90 8.65 -3.31 3.88
CA GLY A 90 9.48 -4.24 3.12
C GLY A 90 9.62 -5.60 3.80
N ALA A 91 10.41 -6.47 3.21
CA ALA A 91 10.66 -7.82 3.71
C ALA A 91 12.17 -8.05 3.92
N PRO A 92 12.60 -8.58 5.08
CA PRO A 92 11.83 -8.84 6.32
C PRO A 92 11.37 -7.54 7.00
N LYS A 93 10.12 -7.48 7.43
CA LYS A 93 9.44 -6.26 7.89
C LYS A 93 10.22 -5.48 8.98
N ILE A 94 10.67 -6.17 10.02
CA ILE A 94 11.40 -5.54 11.14
C ILE A 94 12.69 -4.87 10.66
N ARG A 95 13.50 -5.58 9.84
CA ARG A 95 14.76 -5.01 9.34
C ARG A 95 14.52 -3.85 8.38
N ALA A 96 13.51 -3.95 7.51
CA ALA A 96 13.12 -2.86 6.63
C ALA A 96 12.72 -1.60 7.43
N CYS A 97 11.92 -1.76 8.48
CA CYS A 97 11.55 -0.64 9.36
C CYS A 97 12.76 -0.02 10.08
N GLN A 98 13.74 -0.82 10.50
CA GLN A 98 14.99 -0.31 11.08
C GLN A 98 15.76 0.53 10.07
N ILE A 99 15.96 0.03 8.84
CA ILE A 99 16.64 0.75 7.76
C ILE A 99 15.92 2.08 7.44
N ILE A 100 14.60 2.05 7.34
CA ILE A 100 13.80 3.26 7.12
C ILE A 100 14.05 4.27 8.25
N ASN A 101 14.05 3.82 9.50
CA ASN A 101 14.31 4.70 10.65
C ASN A 101 15.75 5.25 10.69
N GLU A 102 16.71 4.49 10.17
CA GLU A 102 18.10 4.91 10.06
C GLU A 102 18.30 5.98 8.97
N LEU A 103 17.53 5.90 7.86
CA LEU A 103 17.72 6.72 6.67
C LEU A 103 16.79 7.92 6.55
N GLU A 104 15.62 7.87 7.19
CA GLU A 104 14.66 8.99 7.14
C GLU A 104 14.90 9.98 8.28
N ASP A 105 15.25 11.22 7.94
CA ASP A 105 15.55 12.30 8.91
C ASP A 105 14.33 12.80 9.69
N ASN A 106 13.12 12.38 9.32
CA ASN A 106 11.89 12.85 9.94
C ASN A 106 10.83 11.74 10.09
N LYS A 107 9.94 11.91 11.07
CA LYS A 107 8.85 10.97 11.31
C LYS A 107 7.82 10.99 10.19
N ARG A 108 7.30 9.81 9.82
CA ARG A 108 6.26 9.66 8.79
C ARG A 108 4.90 10.26 9.18
N GLY A 109 4.64 10.41 10.49
CA GLY A 109 3.36 10.89 10.99
C GLY A 109 2.22 9.95 10.62
N ILE A 110 1.17 10.49 10.01
CA ILE A 110 0.01 9.71 9.53
C ILE A 110 0.32 8.90 8.26
N TYR A 111 1.38 9.24 7.52
CA TYR A 111 1.76 8.54 6.30
C TYR A 111 2.16 7.10 6.61
N GLY A 112 1.50 6.17 5.96
CA GLY A 112 1.74 4.74 6.15
C GLY A 112 1.00 4.10 7.32
N GLY A 113 0.19 4.86 8.06
CA GLY A 113 -0.76 4.32 9.02
C GLY A 113 -2.02 3.78 8.35
N ALA A 114 -3.06 3.52 9.15
CA ALA A 114 -4.38 3.12 8.67
C ALA A 114 -5.36 4.28 8.77
N ILE A 115 -6.22 4.41 7.77
CA ILE A 115 -7.41 5.29 7.79
C ILE A 115 -8.62 4.42 7.49
N GLY A 116 -9.66 4.53 8.29
CA GLY A 116 -10.86 3.73 8.09
C GLY A 116 -11.89 3.97 9.17
N TYR A 117 -12.77 3.01 9.32
CA TYR A 117 -13.82 3.03 10.34
C TYR A 117 -14.02 1.66 10.96
N ILE A 118 -14.55 1.67 12.16
CA ILE A 118 -15.07 0.50 12.86
C ILE A 118 -16.53 0.83 13.18
N ASP A 119 -17.44 -0.03 12.79
CA ASP A 119 -18.84 0.12 13.12
C ASP A 119 -19.21 -0.51 14.47
N PHE A 120 -20.43 -0.24 14.94
CA PHE A 120 -20.89 -0.76 16.22
C PHE A 120 -21.22 -2.26 16.22
N THR A 121 -21.13 -2.93 15.07
CA THR A 121 -21.35 -4.38 14.94
C THR A 121 -20.03 -5.14 14.83
N GLY A 122 -18.88 -4.44 14.91
CA GLY A 122 -17.56 -5.03 14.85
C GLY A 122 -16.97 -5.14 13.44
N ASN A 123 -17.68 -4.63 12.40
CA ASN A 123 -17.06 -4.54 11.09
C ASN A 123 -16.03 -3.41 11.04
N LEU A 124 -14.93 -3.69 10.35
CA LEU A 124 -13.84 -2.76 10.19
C LEU A 124 -13.42 -2.71 8.73
N ASP A 125 -13.23 -1.50 8.20
CA ASP A 125 -12.65 -1.30 6.87
C ASP A 125 -11.60 -0.20 6.96
N THR A 126 -10.39 -0.50 6.49
CA THR A 126 -9.24 0.40 6.54
C THR A 126 -8.44 0.37 5.25
N CYS A 127 -7.80 1.48 4.94
CA CYS A 127 -6.80 1.55 3.89
C CYS A 127 -5.48 2.13 4.44
N ILE A 128 -4.39 1.92 3.70
CA ILE A 128 -3.11 2.53 4.03
C ILE A 128 -3.20 4.04 3.78
N ALA A 129 -2.71 4.84 4.71
CA ALA A 129 -2.64 6.30 4.60
C ALA A 129 -1.56 6.73 3.59
N ILE A 130 -1.85 6.56 2.30
CA ILE A 130 -1.04 7.00 1.16
C ILE A 130 -1.88 7.86 0.23
N ARG A 131 -1.24 8.60 -0.68
CA ARG A 131 -1.94 9.50 -1.62
C ARG A 131 -2.84 10.51 -0.90
N ILE A 132 -2.38 10.99 0.24
CA ILE A 132 -3.09 11.91 1.11
C ILE A 132 -2.36 13.23 1.23
N ALA A 133 -3.13 14.28 1.53
CA ALA A 133 -2.63 15.52 2.08
C ALA A 133 -3.26 15.75 3.45
N TYR A 134 -2.51 16.31 4.39
CA TYR A 134 -3.08 16.73 5.67
C TYR A 134 -2.64 18.14 6.00
N LYS A 135 -3.54 18.90 6.61
CA LYS A 135 -3.30 20.27 7.05
C LYS A 135 -3.02 20.31 8.54
N LYS A 136 -1.97 21.03 8.91
CA LYS A 136 -1.67 21.34 10.31
C LYS A 136 -1.28 22.81 10.42
N GLY A 137 -2.11 23.60 11.09
CA GLY A 137 -1.99 25.05 11.06
C GLY A 137 -2.14 25.58 9.64
N ASP A 138 -1.22 26.42 9.20
CA ASP A 138 -1.20 27.02 7.85
C ASP A 138 -0.41 26.21 6.82
N LYS A 139 0.06 25.01 7.21
CA LYS A 139 0.87 24.16 6.33
C LYS A 139 0.09 22.93 5.87
N VAL A 140 0.25 22.60 4.60
CA VAL A 140 -0.24 21.34 4.02
C VAL A 140 0.96 20.45 3.75
N PHE A 141 0.82 19.18 4.14
CA PHE A 141 1.86 18.18 4.02
C PHE A 141 1.41 17.10 3.04
N VAL A 142 2.29 16.79 2.09
CA VAL A 142 2.15 15.65 1.16
C VAL A 142 3.41 14.82 1.28
N ARG A 143 3.25 13.51 1.42
CA ARG A 143 4.38 12.57 1.47
C ARG A 143 4.15 11.45 0.45
N SER A 144 5.23 11.06 -0.22
CA SER A 144 5.26 9.92 -1.14
C SER A 144 6.56 9.14 -0.96
N GLY A 145 6.61 7.94 -1.51
CA GLY A 145 7.79 7.09 -1.48
C GLY A 145 7.72 6.04 -2.59
N ALA A 146 8.85 5.40 -2.85
CA ALA A 146 8.97 4.29 -3.78
C ALA A 146 9.54 3.05 -3.07
N GLY A 147 9.25 1.88 -3.59
CA GLY A 147 9.85 0.62 -3.13
C GLY A 147 11.28 0.52 -3.63
N ILE A 148 12.23 0.27 -2.74
CA ILE A 148 13.65 0.15 -3.08
C ILE A 148 14.04 -1.32 -3.04
N VAL A 149 14.54 -1.82 -4.16
CA VAL A 149 15.06 -3.17 -4.34
C VAL A 149 16.48 -3.12 -4.90
N ALA A 150 17.17 -4.27 -4.99
CA ALA A 150 18.55 -4.34 -5.46
C ALA A 150 18.75 -3.74 -6.86
N ASP A 151 17.77 -3.90 -7.74
CA ASP A 151 17.80 -3.42 -9.12
C ASP A 151 17.25 -1.98 -9.30
N SER A 152 16.90 -1.30 -8.21
CA SER A 152 16.39 0.07 -8.25
C SER A 152 17.44 1.05 -8.75
N VAL A 153 17.03 1.91 -9.69
CA VAL A 153 17.82 3.02 -10.20
C VAL A 153 17.39 4.30 -9.46
N PRO A 154 18.27 4.95 -8.67
CA PRO A 154 17.88 6.06 -7.80
C PRO A 154 17.11 7.20 -8.49
N ALA A 155 17.50 7.57 -9.70
CA ALA A 155 16.80 8.61 -10.47
C ALA A 155 15.37 8.22 -10.84
N ASN A 156 15.14 6.96 -11.17
CA ASN A 156 13.82 6.44 -11.53
C ASN A 156 12.92 6.39 -10.28
N GLU A 157 13.44 5.92 -9.16
CA GLU A 157 12.71 5.85 -7.89
C GLU A 157 12.34 7.26 -7.38
N PHE A 158 13.23 8.22 -7.52
CA PHE A 158 12.92 9.61 -7.20
C PHE A 158 11.81 10.17 -8.10
N GLN A 159 11.88 9.91 -9.42
CA GLN A 159 10.83 10.33 -10.35
C GLN A 159 9.50 9.65 -10.02
N GLU A 160 9.52 8.40 -9.59
CA GLU A 160 8.33 7.67 -9.14
C GLU A 160 7.70 8.34 -7.91
N CYS A 161 8.49 8.77 -6.92
CA CYS A 161 8.00 9.53 -5.78
C CYS A 161 7.28 10.80 -6.21
N ILE A 162 7.85 11.56 -7.16
CA ILE A 162 7.22 12.76 -7.73
C ILE A 162 5.90 12.42 -8.41
N ASN A 163 5.88 11.38 -9.25
CA ASN A 163 4.68 10.94 -9.96
C ASN A 163 3.57 10.49 -9.00
N LYS A 164 3.94 9.79 -7.94
CA LYS A 164 3.02 9.36 -6.87
C LYS A 164 2.42 10.52 -6.08
N ALA A 165 3.13 11.63 -5.91
CA ALA A 165 2.60 12.84 -5.26
C ALA A 165 1.73 13.68 -6.19
N LYS A 166 1.91 13.57 -7.51
CA LYS A 166 1.37 14.49 -8.52
C LYS A 166 -0.15 14.65 -8.46
N ALA A 167 -0.90 13.58 -8.26
CA ALA A 167 -2.37 13.66 -8.22
C ALA A 167 -2.85 14.54 -7.05
N VAL A 168 -2.25 14.37 -5.88
CA VAL A 168 -2.59 15.14 -4.67
C VAL A 168 -2.15 16.59 -4.80
N THR A 169 -0.94 16.84 -5.29
CA THR A 169 -0.43 18.21 -5.48
C THR A 169 -1.21 18.96 -6.54
N THR A 170 -1.62 18.31 -7.63
CA THR A 170 -2.49 18.90 -8.66
C THR A 170 -3.85 19.28 -8.07
N ALA A 171 -4.47 18.40 -7.30
CA ALA A 171 -5.76 18.69 -6.66
C ALA A 171 -5.66 19.88 -5.68
N LEU A 172 -4.56 19.99 -4.94
CA LEU A 172 -4.31 21.13 -4.06
C LEU A 172 -4.15 22.43 -4.83
N THR A 173 -3.43 22.42 -5.96
CA THR A 173 -3.29 23.59 -6.82
C THR A 173 -4.65 24.03 -7.38
N MET A 174 -5.44 23.09 -7.91
CA MET A 174 -6.78 23.40 -8.43
C MET A 174 -7.74 23.92 -7.36
N SER A 175 -7.58 23.53 -6.09
CA SER A 175 -8.42 24.02 -5.00
C SER A 175 -8.19 25.50 -4.68
N GLN A 176 -7.05 26.07 -5.03
CA GLN A 176 -6.73 27.49 -4.84
C GLN A 176 -7.48 28.37 -5.86
N ASP A 177 -7.84 27.80 -7.00
CA ASP A 177 -8.59 28.52 -8.05
C ASP A 177 -10.10 28.60 -7.76
N ILE A 178 -10.57 27.91 -6.71
CA ILE A 178 -12.00 27.83 -6.32
C ILE A 178 -12.32 28.79 -5.14
N SER A 179 -11.31 29.33 -4.49
CA SER A 179 -11.40 30.27 -3.38
C SER A 179 -11.22 31.72 -3.85
#